data_3ef79f92a7f3f5b592c96dd822065d4b
#
_entry.id   3ef79f92a7f3f5b592c96dd822065d4b
#
_cell.length_a   1.000
_cell.length_b   1.000
_cell.length_c   1.000
_cell.angle_alpha   90.00
_cell.angle_beta   90.00
_cell.angle_gamma   90.00
#
_symmetry.space_group_name_H-M   'P 1'
#
loop_
_entity.id
_entity.type
_entity.pdbx_description
1 polymer ?
#
loop_
_entity_poly.entity_id
_entity_poly.type
_entity_poly.pdbx_seq_one_letter_code
_entity_poly.pdbx_strand_id
1 'polypeptide(L)'
;MNVYFTHSCRCAHSWVQALQAEGFVVKMFEPETLKPARAALHTPASLNGCHVAEFMGYFIEGHAPAVALRRLATEHPAGTGIAMLSPASKAEGGVDGPVVLVDQEGISHAWIGEPQR
;
A
#
# COMPACT_ATOMS: atom_id res chain seq x y z
N MET A 1 7.96 -8.56 2.28
CA MET A 1 7.05 -7.46 2.53
C MET A 1 6.52 -7.53 3.93
N ASN A 2 6.51 -6.43 4.63
CA ASN A 2 6.02 -6.38 6.00
C ASN A 2 4.74 -5.58 6.04
N VAL A 3 3.71 -6.13 6.66
CA VAL A 3 2.42 -5.46 6.75
C VAL A 3 2.11 -5.18 8.22
N TYR A 4 1.82 -3.92 8.53
CA TYR A 4 1.49 -3.49 9.88
C TYR A 4 0.00 -3.13 9.89
N PHE A 5 -0.76 -3.70 10.80
CA PHE A 5 -2.20 -3.48 10.83
C PHE A 5 -2.69 -3.40 12.27
N THR A 6 -3.76 -2.63 12.49
CA THR A 6 -4.31 -2.52 13.82
C THR A 6 -5.30 -3.65 14.04
N HIS A 7 -5.62 -3.89 15.30
CA HIS A 7 -6.49 -5.00 15.69
C HIS A 7 -7.81 -5.02 14.95
N SER A 8 -8.40 -3.88 14.69
CA SER A 8 -9.71 -3.84 14.05
C SER A 8 -9.65 -3.85 12.53
N CYS A 9 -8.48 -3.90 11.95
CA CYS A 9 -8.35 -3.83 10.50
C CYS A 9 -8.57 -5.19 9.86
N ARG A 10 -9.81 -5.43 9.41
CA ARG A 10 -10.10 -6.71 8.83
C ARG A 10 -9.65 -6.88 7.43
N CYS A 11 -9.62 -5.82 6.65
CA CYS A 11 -9.29 -5.92 5.24
C CYS A 11 -7.84 -6.28 4.98
N ALA A 12 -6.97 -6.13 5.97
CA ALA A 12 -5.56 -6.44 5.75
C ALA A 12 -5.37 -7.91 5.42
N HIS A 13 -6.11 -8.78 6.09
CA HIS A 13 -5.91 -10.20 5.86
C HIS A 13 -6.32 -10.65 4.47
N SER A 14 -7.43 -10.17 3.95
CA SER A 14 -7.83 -10.56 2.61
C SER A 14 -6.87 -10.03 1.56
N TRP A 15 -6.38 -8.83 1.76
CA TRP A 15 -5.41 -8.26 0.83
C TRP A 15 -4.11 -9.08 0.85
N VAL A 16 -3.65 -9.43 2.05
CA VAL A 16 -2.43 -10.22 2.18
C VAL A 16 -2.61 -11.59 1.54
N GLN A 17 -3.77 -12.22 1.73
CA GLN A 17 -4.02 -13.51 1.12
C GLN A 17 -3.94 -13.43 -0.39
N ALA A 18 -4.50 -12.37 -0.96
CA ALA A 18 -4.45 -12.19 -2.41
C ALA A 18 -3.01 -12.05 -2.89
N LEU A 19 -2.19 -11.31 -2.14
CA LEU A 19 -0.80 -11.15 -2.54
C LEU A 19 -0.01 -12.46 -2.37
N GLN A 20 -0.31 -13.21 -1.33
CA GLN A 20 0.38 -14.49 -1.14
C GLN A 20 0.04 -15.45 -2.27
N ALA A 21 -1.20 -15.40 -2.75
CA ALA A 21 -1.60 -16.23 -3.89
C ALA A 21 -0.82 -15.86 -5.14
N GLU A 22 -0.33 -14.62 -5.21
CA GLU A 22 0.48 -14.18 -6.33
C GLU A 22 1.98 -14.39 -6.12
N GLY A 23 2.34 -15.06 -5.04
CA GLY A 23 3.73 -15.39 -4.80
C GLY A 23 4.49 -14.46 -3.86
N PHE A 24 3.82 -13.47 -3.29
CA PHE A 24 4.51 -12.57 -2.38
C PHE A 24 4.70 -13.22 -1.01
N VAL A 25 5.85 -13.01 -0.42
CA VAL A 25 6.13 -13.47 0.94
C VAL A 25 5.82 -12.32 1.87
N VAL A 26 4.90 -12.52 2.79
CA VAL A 26 4.41 -11.43 3.62
C VAL A 26 4.52 -11.79 5.09
N LYS A 27 5.03 -10.84 5.87
CA LYS A 27 5.03 -10.95 7.32
C LYS A 27 4.04 -9.94 7.84
N MET A 28 3.24 -10.31 8.82
CA MET A 28 2.22 -9.43 9.37
C MET A 28 2.54 -9.10 10.82
N PHE A 29 2.36 -7.83 11.17
CA PHE A 29 2.61 -7.33 12.52
C PHE A 29 1.41 -6.54 12.98
N GLU A 30 1.00 -6.73 14.23
CA GLU A 30 -0.19 -6.08 14.76
C GLU A 30 0.17 -5.17 15.93
N PRO A 31 0.77 -4.01 15.66
CA PRO A 31 1.10 -3.08 16.75
C PRO A 31 -0.15 -2.41 17.28
N GLU A 32 -0.04 -1.79 18.44
CA GLU A 32 -1.17 -1.07 18.97
C GLU A 32 -1.55 0.11 18.12
N THR A 33 -0.61 0.80 17.54
CA THR A 33 -0.88 1.90 16.63
C THR A 33 0.07 1.81 15.46
N LEU A 34 -0.26 2.50 14.38
CA LEU A 34 0.59 2.52 13.21
C LEU A 34 1.57 3.67 13.20
N LYS A 35 1.53 4.54 14.23
CA LYS A 35 2.40 5.70 14.21
C LYS A 35 3.86 5.38 14.03
N PRO A 36 4.44 4.43 14.74
CA PRO A 36 5.86 4.18 14.54
C PRO A 36 6.19 3.69 13.13
N ALA A 37 5.34 2.81 12.59
CA ALA A 37 5.59 2.29 11.25
C ALA A 37 5.45 3.39 10.21
N ARG A 38 4.43 4.24 10.37
CA ARG A 38 4.24 5.32 9.42
C ARG A 38 5.38 6.34 9.48
N ALA A 39 5.87 6.61 10.68
CA ALA A 39 7.00 7.54 10.80
C ALA A 39 8.24 6.95 10.14
N ALA A 40 8.51 5.69 10.35
CA ALA A 40 9.68 5.07 9.77
C ALA A 40 9.58 5.02 8.24
N LEU A 41 8.38 4.88 7.71
CA LEU A 41 8.19 4.79 6.27
C LEU A 41 7.95 6.14 5.62
N HIS A 42 7.86 7.20 6.41
CA HIS A 42 7.65 8.55 5.89
C HIS A 42 6.33 8.67 5.10
N THR A 43 5.27 8.03 5.58
CA THR A 43 4.00 8.15 4.88
C THR A 43 3.42 9.54 5.10
N PRO A 44 2.80 10.13 4.09
CA PRO A 44 2.15 11.43 4.28
C PRO A 44 1.05 11.35 5.32
N ALA A 45 0.87 12.42 6.07
CA ALA A 45 -0.13 12.45 7.13
C ALA A 45 -1.55 12.24 6.62
N SER A 46 -1.79 12.55 5.36
CA SER A 46 -3.12 12.38 4.81
C SER A 46 -3.46 10.91 4.57
N LEU A 47 -2.47 10.01 4.61
CA LEU A 47 -2.72 8.59 4.39
C LEU A 47 -2.83 7.94 5.75
N ASN A 48 -4.03 7.57 6.14
CA ASN A 48 -4.27 7.10 7.48
C ASN A 48 -5.19 5.88 7.54
N GLY A 49 -5.04 4.99 6.62
CA GLY A 49 -5.80 3.75 6.66
C GLY A 49 -5.42 2.87 7.83
N CYS A 50 -6.06 1.75 7.98
CA CYS A 50 -5.85 0.88 9.13
C CYS A 50 -4.69 -0.09 8.96
N HIS A 51 -4.02 -0.07 7.82
CA HIS A 51 -2.80 -0.84 7.64
C HIS A 51 -1.85 -0.09 6.72
N VAL A 52 -0.58 -0.39 6.82
CA VAL A 52 0.43 0.15 5.94
C VAL A 52 1.49 -0.93 5.78
N ALA A 53 2.10 -1.02 4.63
CA ALA A 53 3.10 -2.05 4.42
C ALA A 53 4.41 -1.44 3.95
N GLU A 54 5.47 -2.22 4.08
CA GLU A 54 6.77 -1.85 3.59
C GLU A 54 7.18 -2.89 2.56
N PHE A 55 7.56 -2.45 1.38
CA PHE A 55 8.00 -3.35 0.33
C PHE A 55 9.19 -2.71 -0.36
N MET A 56 10.35 -3.33 -0.22
CA MET A 56 11.59 -2.84 -0.85
C MET A 56 11.90 -1.38 -0.52
N GLY A 57 11.56 -0.97 0.70
CA GLY A 57 11.85 0.38 1.13
C GLY A 57 10.74 1.38 0.85
N TYR A 58 9.71 0.98 0.14
CA TYR A 58 8.59 1.86 -0.15
C TYR A 58 7.44 1.59 0.80
N PHE A 59 6.65 2.62 1.15
CA PHE A 59 5.42 2.33 1.87
C PHE A 59 4.36 1.92 0.87
N ILE A 60 3.43 1.09 1.30
CA ILE A 60 2.30 0.68 0.48
C ILE A 60 1.05 1.00 1.29
N GLU A 61 0.24 1.91 0.77
CA GLU A 61 -0.97 2.32 1.46
C GLU A 61 -2.18 1.81 0.68
N GLY A 62 -3.12 1.17 1.36
CA GLY A 62 -4.32 0.67 0.71
C GLY A 62 -4.09 -0.70 0.10
N HIS A 63 -5.03 -1.14 -0.71
CA HIS A 63 -4.99 -2.49 -1.26
C HIS A 63 -4.35 -2.50 -2.65
N ALA A 64 -3.11 -2.05 -2.72
CA ALA A 64 -2.43 -2.02 -4.01
C ALA A 64 -2.35 -3.43 -4.60
N PRO A 65 -2.64 -3.58 -5.88
CA PRO A 65 -2.62 -4.91 -6.49
C PRO A 65 -1.21 -5.39 -6.75
N ALA A 66 -1.08 -6.69 -6.97
CA ALA A 66 0.23 -7.28 -7.22
C ALA A 66 0.96 -6.62 -8.36
N VAL A 67 0.25 -6.19 -9.40
CA VAL A 67 0.89 -5.57 -10.55
C VAL A 67 1.60 -4.29 -10.14
N ALA A 68 1.03 -3.54 -9.21
CA ALA A 68 1.65 -2.30 -8.76
C ALA A 68 2.93 -2.59 -7.99
N LEU A 69 2.92 -3.64 -7.18
CA LEU A 69 4.11 -4.02 -6.44
C LEU A 69 5.20 -4.57 -7.35
N ARG A 70 4.81 -5.34 -8.35
CA ARG A 70 5.79 -5.88 -9.27
C ARG A 70 6.45 -4.77 -10.06
N ARG A 71 5.71 -3.73 -10.38
CA ARG A 71 6.28 -2.61 -11.08
C ARG A 71 7.31 -1.88 -10.22
N LEU A 72 7.03 -1.74 -8.91
CA LEU A 72 8.02 -1.16 -8.01
C LEU A 72 9.29 -2.00 -8.01
N ALA A 73 9.15 -3.31 -7.97
CA ALA A 73 10.31 -4.19 -7.91
C ALA A 73 11.13 -4.13 -9.19
N THR A 74 10.48 -3.89 -10.31
CA THR A 74 11.16 -3.84 -11.58
C THR A 74 11.78 -2.48 -11.86
N GLU A 75 11.05 -1.41 -11.58
CA GLU A 75 11.49 -0.07 -11.97
C GLU A 75 12.24 0.70 -10.90
N HIS A 76 12.04 0.36 -9.64
CA HIS A 76 12.69 1.07 -8.54
C HIS A 76 12.61 2.59 -8.69
N PRO A 77 11.42 3.15 -8.85
CA PRO A 77 11.32 4.58 -9.10
C PRO A 77 11.77 5.40 -7.90
N ALA A 78 12.13 6.64 -8.15
CA ALA A 78 12.40 7.55 -7.06
C ALA A 78 11.06 7.88 -6.41
N GLY A 79 10.99 7.85 -5.10
CA GLY A 79 9.74 8.12 -4.41
C GLY A 79 9.74 7.45 -3.06
N THR A 80 8.70 7.70 -2.27
CA THR A 80 8.61 7.14 -0.95
C THR A 80 7.66 5.95 -0.88
N GLY A 81 6.69 5.88 -1.77
CA GLY A 81 5.78 4.74 -1.75
C GLY A 81 4.64 4.90 -2.72
N ILE A 82 3.69 3.98 -2.65
CA ILE A 82 2.52 4.02 -3.51
C ILE A 82 1.28 3.97 -2.64
N ALA A 83 0.20 4.53 -3.14
CA ALA A 83 -1.06 4.58 -2.42
C ALA A 83 -2.22 4.35 -3.38
N MET A 84 -3.19 3.58 -2.93
CA MET A 84 -4.41 3.43 -3.68
C MET A 84 -5.37 4.49 -3.19
N LEU A 85 -5.83 5.34 -4.09
CA LEU A 85 -6.64 6.47 -3.70
C LEU A 85 -8.12 6.19 -3.61
N SER A 86 -8.61 5.24 -4.28
CA SER A 86 -10.03 5.09 -4.36
C SER A 86 -10.63 4.44 -3.15
N PRO A 87 -11.47 5.13 -2.48
CA PRO A 87 -12.10 4.58 -1.31
C PRO A 87 -13.17 3.62 -1.70
N ALA A 88 -13.57 3.68 -2.92
CA ALA A 88 -14.67 2.86 -3.28
C ALA A 88 -14.30 1.42 -3.25
N SER A 89 -13.10 1.14 -3.34
CA SER A 89 -12.73 -0.22 -3.38
C SER A 89 -12.78 -0.82 -2.06
N LYS A 90 -13.28 -0.07 -1.13
CA LYS A 90 -13.32 -0.46 0.04
C LYS A 90 -13.73 -1.76 0.24
N ALA A 91 -14.60 -2.14 -0.28
CA ALA A 91 -15.15 -3.32 0.13
C ALA A 91 -14.32 -4.42 -0.25
N GLU A 92 -14.36 -5.39 0.31
CA GLU A 92 -13.83 -6.56 -0.08
C GLU A 92 -12.50 -6.53 -0.65
N GLY A 93 -11.70 -5.72 -0.24
CA GLY A 93 -10.38 -5.71 -0.75
C GLY A 93 -10.28 -5.45 -2.22
N GLY A 94 -11.22 -4.75 -2.74
CA GLY A 94 -11.19 -4.44 -4.12
C GLY A 94 -9.94 -3.76 -4.53
N VAL A 95 -9.52 -3.93 -5.74
CA VAL A 95 -8.28 -3.39 -6.21
C VAL A 95 -8.43 -2.61 -7.45
N ASP A 96 -9.60 -2.08 -7.65
CA ASP A 96 -9.86 -1.38 -8.86
C ASP A 96 -9.50 0.04 -8.89
N GLY A 97 -9.15 0.67 -7.85
CA GLY A 97 -8.85 2.08 -7.84
C GLY A 97 -7.51 2.39 -8.44
N PRO A 98 -7.28 3.64 -8.78
CA PRO A 98 -5.98 4.03 -9.28
C PRO A 98 -4.94 4.00 -8.18
N VAL A 99 -3.73 3.69 -8.55
CA VAL A 99 -2.61 3.68 -7.61
C VAL A 99 -1.65 4.79 -8.04
N VAL A 100 -1.22 5.58 -7.10
CA VAL A 100 -0.28 6.67 -7.38
C VAL A 100 1.05 6.42 -6.71
N LEU A 101 2.10 6.95 -7.31
CA LEU A 101 3.42 6.95 -6.71
C LEU A 101 3.58 8.28 -6.01
N VAL A 102 4.00 8.27 -4.75
CA VAL A 102 4.20 9.49 -3.98
C VAL A 102 5.69 9.80 -3.99
N ASP A 103 6.05 11.00 -4.42
CA ASP A 103 7.46 11.35 -4.50
C ASP A 103 7.94 11.88 -3.16
N GLN A 104 9.20 12.28 -3.11
CA GLN A 104 9.79 12.68 -1.85
C GLN A 104 9.27 14.00 -1.33
N GLU A 105 8.57 14.74 -2.15
CA GLU A 105 7.95 15.97 -1.72
C GLU A 105 6.50 15.77 -1.39
N GLY A 106 6.01 14.54 -1.45
CA GLY A 106 4.61 14.25 -1.13
C GLY A 106 3.66 14.44 -2.30
N ILE A 107 4.19 14.64 -3.51
CA ILE A 107 3.33 14.85 -4.66
C ILE A 107 3.05 13.53 -5.33
N SER A 108 1.80 13.33 -5.73
CA SER A 108 1.36 12.07 -6.30
C SER A 108 1.45 12.08 -7.81
N HIS A 109 1.88 10.96 -8.37
CA HIS A 109 1.97 10.77 -9.80
C HIS A 109 1.27 9.47 -10.17
N ALA A 110 0.71 9.40 -11.34
CA ALA A 110 0.00 8.18 -11.75
C ALA A 110 0.95 6.99 -11.77
N TRP A 111 0.48 5.87 -11.30
CA TRP A 111 1.32 4.68 -11.28
C TRP A 111 0.62 3.52 -12.00
N ILE A 112 -0.56 3.12 -11.52
CA ILE A 112 -1.30 2.04 -12.14
C ILE A 112 -2.76 2.43 -12.17
N GLY A 113 -3.48 1.95 -13.15
CA GLY A 113 -4.92 2.15 -13.15
C GLY A 113 -5.35 3.54 -13.42
N GLU A 114 -4.61 4.24 -14.36
CA GLU A 114 -4.95 5.54 -14.62
C GLU A 114 -6.30 5.67 -15.09
N PRO A 115 -7.01 6.62 -14.70
CA PRO A 115 -8.36 6.84 -15.09
C PRO A 115 -8.40 6.96 -16.56
N GLN A 116 -9.31 6.38 -17.14
CA GLN A 116 -9.35 6.45 -18.43
C GLN A 116 -9.81 7.54 -18.91
N ARG A 117 -10.00 8.09 -18.95
CA ARG A 117 -10.41 9.14 -19.46
C ARG A 117 -11.47 8.96 -20.18
#